data_ced44ba0a51bfd7f7ec48b277d16d490
#
_entry.id   ced44ba0a51bfd7f7ec48b277d16d490
#
_cell.length_a   1.000
_cell.length_b   1.000
_cell.length_c   1.000
_cell.angle_alpha   90.00
_cell.angle_beta   90.00
_cell.angle_gamma   90.00
#
_symmetry.space_group_name_H-M   'P 1'
#
loop_
_entity.id
_entity.type
_entity.pdbx_description
1 polymer ?
#
loop_
_entity_poly.entity_id
_entity_poly.type
_entity_poly.pdbx_seq_one_letter_code
_entity_poly.pdbx_strand_id
1 'polypeptide(L)'
;MSEFQEDKEKSENLEMNVASEEKKKKKNILFLLIKRHKVKMLLLLFFALAANTYAWFIYNKIVSSDISAEIKAWNVSFDGANDGVLEFNLDDMYPGMNSHEETVSLTNNGDLNARVSFTLHSIEILGEAYSIEGPEGYTAADLTKILKDNYPFEVTFTSSADEVDGNGGRVDLSFKVVWPYESGNDALDTKYGQLA
;
A
#
# COMPACT_ATOMS: atom_id res chain seq x y z
N MET A 1 16.76 98.43 -15.28
CA MET A 1 15.73 97.51 -15.88
C MET A 1 16.30 96.11 -16.07
N SER A 2 17.60 95.92 -15.90
CA SER A 2 18.21 94.55 -16.04
C SER A 2 18.19 93.63 -14.77
N GLU A 3 18.28 94.21 -13.56
CA GLU A 3 18.33 93.43 -12.32
C GLU A 3 16.99 92.68 -12.00
N PHE A 4 15.87 93.24 -12.41
CA PHE A 4 14.58 92.66 -12.16
C PHE A 4 14.24 91.41 -13.00
N GLN A 5 14.91 91.29 -14.19
CA GLN A 5 14.78 90.11 -15.05
C GLN A 5 15.67 88.95 -14.59
N GLU A 6 16.86 89.25 -14.06
CA GLU A 6 17.82 88.22 -13.53
C GLU A 6 17.32 87.51 -12.31
N ASP A 7 16.66 88.27 -11.41
CA ASP A 7 16.02 87.62 -10.21
C ASP A 7 14.85 86.76 -10.55
N LYS A 8 14.09 87.09 -11.59
CA LYS A 8 12.95 86.29 -12.04
C LYS A 8 13.35 85.00 -12.71
N GLU A 9 14.39 85.01 -13.51
CA GLU A 9 14.97 83.81 -14.15
C GLU A 9 15.64 82.91 -13.16
N LYS A 10 16.24 83.44 -12.12
CA LYS A 10 16.85 82.70 -11.04
C LYS A 10 15.82 82.03 -10.16
N SER A 11 14.67 82.65 -9.88
CA SER A 11 13.58 82.07 -9.12
C SER A 11 12.85 80.99 -9.94
N GLU A 12 12.61 81.14 -11.21
CA GLU A 12 12.02 80.10 -12.08
C GLU A 12 12.94 78.87 -12.24
N ASN A 13 14.24 79.08 -12.35
CA ASN A 13 15.23 77.96 -12.37
C ASN A 13 15.31 77.23 -11.04
N LEU A 14 15.19 77.95 -9.89
CA LEU A 14 15.11 77.29 -8.57
C LEU A 14 13.85 76.48 -8.43
N GLU A 15 12.69 77.00 -8.81
CA GLU A 15 11.41 76.25 -8.78
C GLU A 15 11.43 75.02 -9.70
N MET A 16 11.99 75.14 -10.88
CA MET A 16 12.12 74.04 -11.83
C MET A 16 13.07 72.93 -11.30
N ASN A 17 14.15 73.31 -10.66
CA ASN A 17 15.07 72.37 -10.03
C ASN A 17 14.43 71.65 -8.82
N VAL A 18 13.72 72.36 -7.94
CA VAL A 18 12.98 71.77 -6.81
C VAL A 18 11.91 70.78 -7.31
N ALA A 19 11.12 71.21 -8.32
CA ALA A 19 10.10 70.32 -8.88
C ALA A 19 10.68 69.06 -9.57
N SER A 20 11.88 69.19 -10.17
CA SER A 20 12.56 68.04 -10.79
C SER A 20 13.11 67.06 -9.74
N GLU A 21 13.65 67.58 -8.63
CA GLU A 21 14.12 66.77 -7.51
C GLU A 21 12.99 66.06 -6.77
N GLU A 22 11.86 66.74 -6.57
CA GLU A 22 10.67 66.09 -5.99
C GLU A 22 10.11 64.96 -6.87
N LYS A 23 10.09 65.15 -8.18
CA LYS A 23 9.68 64.09 -9.13
C LYS A 23 10.65 62.92 -9.11
N LYS A 24 11.95 63.15 -8.99
CA LYS A 24 12.96 62.08 -8.83
C LYS A 24 12.79 61.35 -7.53
N LYS A 25 12.56 62.03 -6.41
CA LYS A 25 12.29 61.39 -5.09
C LYS A 25 11.02 60.56 -5.11
N LYS A 26 9.93 61.06 -5.67
CA LYS A 26 8.66 60.31 -5.81
C LYS A 26 8.84 59.03 -6.68
N LYS A 27 9.59 59.13 -7.78
CA LYS A 27 9.89 58.02 -8.69
C LYS A 27 10.74 56.92 -7.99
N ASN A 28 11.72 57.33 -7.17
CA ASN A 28 12.56 56.39 -6.42
C ASN A 28 11.78 55.68 -5.29
N ILE A 29 10.90 56.42 -4.60
CA ILE A 29 10.03 55.80 -3.56
C ILE A 29 9.06 54.84 -4.19
N LEU A 30 8.44 55.16 -5.33
CA LEU A 30 7.55 54.27 -6.06
C LEU A 30 8.28 53.00 -6.54
N PHE A 31 9.51 53.15 -7.04
CA PHE A 31 10.33 52.03 -7.49
C PHE A 31 10.71 51.10 -6.32
N LEU A 32 11.05 51.66 -5.15
CA LEU A 32 11.32 50.88 -3.94
C LEU A 32 10.10 50.16 -3.42
N LEU A 33 8.92 50.77 -3.47
CA LEU A 33 7.65 50.16 -3.11
C LEU A 33 7.30 48.96 -4.03
N ILE A 34 7.46 49.18 -5.35
CA ILE A 34 7.22 48.12 -6.34
C ILE A 34 8.20 46.96 -6.15
N LYS A 35 9.48 47.26 -5.89
CA LYS A 35 10.51 46.24 -5.62
C LYS A 35 10.21 45.43 -4.35
N ARG A 36 9.76 46.12 -3.29
CA ARG A 36 9.38 45.48 -2.01
C ARG A 36 8.14 44.59 -2.14
N HIS A 37 7.17 44.97 -2.95
CA HIS A 37 6.00 44.12 -3.22
C HIS A 37 6.35 42.91 -4.09
N LYS A 38 7.24 43.05 -5.08
CA LYS A 38 7.73 41.93 -5.88
C LYS A 38 8.46 40.91 -5.05
N VAL A 39 9.30 41.33 -4.10
CA VAL A 39 9.99 40.43 -3.16
C VAL A 39 8.99 39.71 -2.26
N LYS A 40 7.99 40.41 -1.73
CA LYS A 40 6.93 39.78 -0.93
C LYS A 40 6.13 38.77 -1.73
N MET A 41 5.75 39.07 -2.96
CA MET A 41 5.04 38.13 -3.86
C MET A 41 5.90 36.93 -4.20
N LEU A 42 7.18 37.14 -4.47
CA LEU A 42 8.10 36.05 -4.76
C LEU A 42 8.27 35.12 -3.55
N LEU A 43 8.32 35.70 -2.36
CA LEU A 43 8.42 34.97 -1.10
C LEU A 43 7.14 34.18 -0.81
N LEU A 44 5.97 34.78 -1.09
CA LEU A 44 4.69 34.11 -0.95
C LEU A 44 4.55 32.95 -1.97
N LEU A 45 4.99 33.15 -3.21
CA LEU A 45 5.05 32.09 -4.22
C LEU A 45 5.97 30.96 -3.80
N PHE A 46 7.14 31.28 -3.24
CA PHE A 46 8.08 30.28 -2.74
C PHE A 46 7.45 29.43 -1.61
N PHE A 47 6.78 30.07 -0.64
CA PHE A 47 6.07 29.35 0.42
C PHE A 47 4.92 28.50 -0.12
N ALA A 48 4.18 28.99 -1.10
CA ALA A 48 3.11 28.22 -1.73
C ALA A 48 3.64 26.97 -2.44
N LEU A 49 4.77 27.09 -3.16
CA LEU A 49 5.43 25.96 -3.81
C LEU A 49 5.99 24.98 -2.78
N ALA A 50 6.63 25.47 -1.71
CA ALA A 50 7.17 24.64 -0.65
C ALA A 50 6.05 23.88 0.08
N ALA A 51 4.93 24.56 0.38
CA ALA A 51 3.78 23.92 1.03
C ALA A 51 3.14 22.86 0.11
N ASN A 52 3.03 23.13 -1.19
CA ASN A 52 2.50 22.16 -2.14
C ASN A 52 3.43 20.94 -2.30
N THR A 53 4.74 21.16 -2.37
CA THR A 53 5.74 20.10 -2.41
C THR A 53 5.72 19.26 -1.13
N TYR A 54 5.60 19.91 0.03
CA TYR A 54 5.49 19.23 1.33
C TYR A 54 4.20 18.43 1.43
N ALA A 55 3.06 18.99 1.01
CA ALA A 55 1.77 18.28 0.97
C ALA A 55 1.83 17.07 0.04
N TRP A 56 2.45 17.20 -1.13
CA TRP A 56 2.67 16.10 -2.07
C TRP A 56 3.58 15.02 -1.47
N PHE A 57 4.64 15.41 -0.77
CA PHE A 57 5.55 14.48 -0.11
C PHE A 57 4.85 13.70 1.02
N ILE A 58 4.07 14.40 1.88
CA ILE A 58 3.26 13.76 2.93
C ILE A 58 2.21 12.82 2.32
N TYR A 59 1.49 13.27 1.29
CA TYR A 59 0.51 12.44 0.58
C TYR A 59 1.18 11.18 0.00
N ASN A 60 2.31 11.33 -0.68
CA ASN A 60 3.04 10.20 -1.25
C ASN A 60 3.56 9.24 -0.18
N LYS A 61 3.97 9.76 0.99
CA LYS A 61 4.40 8.93 2.12
C LYS A 61 3.23 8.16 2.75
N ILE A 62 2.05 8.79 2.87
CA ILE A 62 0.83 8.13 3.37
C ILE A 62 0.39 7.06 2.36
N VAL A 63 0.28 7.42 1.09
CA VAL A 63 -0.08 6.48 0.01
C VAL A 63 0.95 5.35 -0.11
N SER A 64 2.25 5.65 0.02
CA SER A 64 3.29 4.61 0.03
C SER A 64 3.21 3.74 1.29
N SER A 65 2.74 4.27 2.42
CA SER A 65 2.53 3.47 3.63
C SER A 65 1.32 2.54 3.49
N ASP A 66 0.24 3.03 2.87
CA ASP A 66 -0.96 2.21 2.62
C ASP A 66 -0.68 1.18 1.50
N ILE A 67 0.02 1.57 0.44
CA ILE A 67 0.46 0.67 -0.63
C ILE A 67 1.54 -0.30 -0.11
N SER A 68 2.43 0.11 0.80
CA SER A 68 3.39 -0.81 1.40
C SER A 68 2.73 -1.78 2.40
N ALA A 69 1.54 -1.50 2.93
CA ALA A 69 0.76 -2.50 3.66
C ALA A 69 0.21 -3.59 2.73
N GLU A 70 -0.18 -3.26 1.51
CA GLU A 70 -0.50 -4.23 0.44
C GLU A 70 0.75 -4.81 -0.23
N ILE A 71 1.78 -4.02 -0.50
CA ILE A 71 3.07 -4.43 -1.08
C ILE A 71 3.92 -5.23 -0.08
N LYS A 72 3.64 -5.20 1.21
CA LYS A 72 4.32 -6.05 2.21
C LYS A 72 4.15 -7.54 1.95
N ALA A 73 3.10 -7.94 1.26
CA ALA A 73 2.99 -9.29 0.73
C ALA A 73 4.15 -9.64 -0.22
N TRP A 74 4.80 -8.67 -0.85
CA TRP A 74 5.90 -8.89 -1.79
C TRP A 74 7.27 -9.09 -1.14
N ASN A 75 7.43 -8.68 0.11
CA ASN A 75 8.65 -8.93 0.87
C ASN A 75 8.55 -10.16 1.78
N VAL A 76 7.45 -10.88 1.66
CA VAL A 76 7.24 -12.15 2.35
C VAL A 76 7.71 -13.26 1.43
N SER A 77 8.64 -14.05 1.88
CA SER A 77 9.10 -15.26 1.20
C SER A 77 8.60 -16.49 1.93
N PHE A 78 8.12 -17.45 1.17
CA PHE A 78 7.78 -18.78 1.66
C PHE A 78 8.90 -19.75 1.28
N ASP A 79 9.32 -20.60 2.18
CA ASP A 79 10.25 -21.66 1.85
C ASP A 79 9.51 -22.67 0.96
N GLY A 80 9.85 -22.68 -0.35
CA GLY A 80 9.31 -23.63 -1.33
C GLY A 80 8.11 -23.18 -2.16
N ALA A 81 7.66 -21.93 -2.01
CA ALA A 81 6.54 -21.40 -2.80
C ALA A 81 6.98 -20.37 -3.84
N ASN A 82 6.33 -20.38 -5.00
CA ASN A 82 6.42 -19.34 -6.00
C ASN A 82 5.19 -18.42 -5.87
N ASP A 83 5.41 -17.11 -5.90
CA ASP A 83 4.36 -16.08 -5.97
C ASP A 83 3.32 -16.07 -4.82
N GLY A 84 3.69 -16.56 -3.63
CA GLY A 84 2.81 -16.54 -2.45
C GLY A 84 1.66 -17.54 -2.48
N VAL A 85 1.66 -18.46 -3.43
CA VAL A 85 0.73 -19.60 -3.49
C VAL A 85 1.42 -20.83 -2.92
N LEU A 86 0.76 -21.46 -1.94
CA LEU A 86 1.18 -22.73 -1.36
C LEU A 86 0.35 -23.83 -2.01
N GLU A 87 1.02 -24.84 -2.53
CA GLU A 87 0.42 -26.04 -3.10
C GLU A 87 0.70 -27.23 -2.17
N PHE A 88 -0.36 -27.92 -1.77
CA PHE A 88 -0.26 -29.13 -0.95
C PHE A 88 -0.82 -30.30 -1.76
N ASN A 89 0.00 -31.31 -2.00
CA ASN A 89 -0.36 -32.49 -2.77
C ASN A 89 -0.38 -33.71 -1.86
N LEU A 90 -1.49 -34.44 -1.88
CA LEU A 90 -1.65 -35.70 -1.16
C LEU A 90 -1.93 -36.81 -2.18
N ASP A 91 -1.03 -37.76 -2.26
CA ASP A 91 -1.12 -38.85 -3.24
C ASP A 91 -1.96 -40.04 -2.73
N ASP A 92 -1.94 -40.32 -1.43
CA ASP A 92 -2.61 -41.50 -0.84
C ASP A 92 -3.53 -41.07 0.32
N MET A 93 -4.82 -41.04 0.10
CA MET A 93 -5.83 -40.77 1.12
C MET A 93 -6.73 -42.00 1.33
N TYR A 94 -6.91 -42.43 2.56
CA TYR A 94 -7.79 -43.53 2.91
C TYR A 94 -8.39 -43.36 4.32
N PRO A 95 -9.57 -43.93 4.58
CA PRO A 95 -10.18 -43.89 5.92
C PRO A 95 -9.26 -44.46 7.01
N GLY A 96 -9.08 -43.69 8.09
CA GLY A 96 -8.21 -44.09 9.19
C GLY A 96 -6.70 -43.86 8.94
N MET A 97 -6.34 -43.14 7.87
CA MET A 97 -4.95 -42.76 7.64
C MET A 97 -4.37 -41.94 8.80
N ASN A 98 -3.05 -41.99 8.95
CA ASN A 98 -2.36 -41.07 9.83
C ASN A 98 -2.55 -39.66 9.32
N SER A 99 -2.62 -38.66 10.21
CA SER A 99 -2.68 -37.28 9.77
C SER A 99 -1.49 -36.95 8.88
N HIS A 100 -1.77 -36.38 7.70
CA HIS A 100 -0.76 -35.73 6.88
C HIS A 100 -0.61 -34.29 7.35
N GLU A 101 0.62 -33.88 7.60
CA GLU A 101 0.91 -32.51 8.05
C GLU A 101 2.11 -31.96 7.32
N GLU A 102 1.94 -30.82 6.70
CA GLU A 102 3.01 -30.06 6.07
C GLU A 102 3.14 -28.70 6.73
N THR A 103 4.37 -28.26 6.93
CA THR A 103 4.66 -26.95 7.52
C THR A 103 5.56 -26.17 6.59
N VAL A 104 5.17 -24.93 6.33
CA VAL A 104 5.93 -23.99 5.52
C VAL A 104 6.27 -22.76 6.34
N SER A 105 7.53 -22.36 6.36
CA SER A 105 7.95 -21.16 7.06
C SER A 105 7.80 -19.93 6.16
N LEU A 106 7.14 -18.92 6.69
CA LEU A 106 6.96 -17.61 6.09
C LEU A 106 7.96 -16.66 6.75
N THR A 107 8.76 -15.97 5.94
CA THR A 107 9.72 -14.98 6.43
C THR A 107 9.32 -13.57 5.92
N ASN A 108 9.20 -12.61 6.83
CA ASN A 108 8.92 -11.23 6.50
C ASN A 108 10.21 -10.42 6.41
N ASN A 109 10.69 -10.19 5.20
CA ASN A 109 11.87 -9.39 4.93
C ASN A 109 11.58 -7.87 4.87
N GLY A 110 10.34 -7.46 5.07
CA GLY A 110 9.94 -6.06 5.15
C GLY A 110 10.27 -5.43 6.51
N ASP A 111 10.26 -4.11 6.56
CA ASP A 111 10.58 -3.36 7.79
C ASP A 111 9.43 -3.32 8.81
N LEU A 112 8.24 -3.71 8.43
CA LEU A 112 7.03 -3.61 9.25
C LEU A 112 6.39 -4.97 9.43
N ASN A 113 5.67 -5.15 10.56
CA ASN A 113 4.90 -6.35 10.82
C ASN A 113 3.85 -6.59 9.73
N ALA A 114 3.66 -7.84 9.38
CA ALA A 114 2.65 -8.27 8.42
C ALA A 114 1.65 -9.21 9.09
N ARG A 115 0.36 -9.06 8.74
CA ARG A 115 -0.68 -9.95 9.22
C ARG A 115 -0.75 -11.19 8.35
N VAL A 116 -0.89 -12.33 8.97
CA VAL A 116 -1.03 -13.63 8.31
C VAL A 116 -2.51 -14.00 8.19
N SER A 117 -2.92 -14.39 6.98
CA SER A 117 -4.26 -14.92 6.74
C SER A 117 -4.20 -15.97 5.64
N PHE A 118 -5.07 -16.97 5.74
CA PHE A 118 -5.22 -18.00 4.71
C PHE A 118 -6.42 -17.70 3.84
N THR A 119 -6.25 -17.88 2.55
CA THR A 119 -7.36 -17.83 1.59
C THR A 119 -7.24 -19.05 0.69
N LEU A 120 -8.29 -19.86 0.65
CA LEU A 120 -8.35 -21.03 -0.22
C LEU A 120 -8.66 -20.57 -1.64
N HIS A 121 -7.74 -20.80 -2.57
CA HIS A 121 -7.85 -20.36 -3.97
C HIS A 121 -8.42 -21.45 -4.87
N SER A 122 -8.00 -22.68 -4.66
CA SER A 122 -8.46 -23.83 -5.43
C SER A 122 -8.36 -25.09 -4.61
N ILE A 123 -9.18 -26.05 -4.93
CA ILE A 123 -9.12 -27.43 -4.45
C ILE A 123 -9.31 -28.37 -5.64
N GLU A 124 -8.51 -29.42 -5.69
CA GLU A 124 -8.68 -30.51 -6.63
C GLU A 124 -8.68 -31.82 -5.84
N ILE A 125 -9.75 -32.58 -5.94
CA ILE A 125 -9.96 -33.80 -5.17
C ILE A 125 -10.52 -34.87 -6.10
N LEU A 126 -9.74 -35.94 -6.30
CA LEU A 126 -10.14 -37.09 -7.11
C LEU A 126 -10.62 -36.68 -8.52
N GLY A 127 -10.00 -35.65 -9.10
CA GLY A 127 -10.31 -35.13 -10.45
C GLY A 127 -11.47 -34.14 -10.49
N GLU A 128 -12.08 -33.80 -9.36
CA GLU A 128 -13.02 -32.69 -9.26
C GLU A 128 -12.27 -31.42 -8.84
N ALA A 129 -12.27 -30.38 -9.69
CA ALA A 129 -11.55 -29.14 -9.46
C ALA A 129 -12.51 -27.95 -9.25
N TYR A 130 -12.22 -27.17 -8.22
CA TYR A 130 -12.96 -25.96 -7.87
C TYR A 130 -11.97 -24.82 -7.68
N SER A 131 -12.27 -23.64 -8.22
CA SER A 131 -11.37 -22.49 -8.14
C SER A 131 -12.16 -21.18 -8.07
N ILE A 132 -11.61 -20.20 -7.33
CA ILE A 132 -12.17 -18.84 -7.31
C ILE A 132 -11.98 -18.12 -8.65
N GLU A 133 -11.00 -18.52 -9.45
CA GLU A 133 -10.72 -17.98 -10.77
C GLU A 133 -11.48 -18.74 -11.89
N GLY A 134 -12.27 -19.74 -11.53
CA GLY A 134 -13.03 -20.54 -12.46
C GLY A 134 -14.30 -19.85 -12.99
N PRO A 135 -14.87 -20.35 -14.07
CA PRO A 135 -16.08 -19.78 -14.68
C PRO A 135 -17.32 -19.85 -13.79
N GLU A 136 -17.31 -20.67 -12.76
CA GLU A 136 -18.44 -20.88 -11.85
C GLU A 136 -18.52 -19.81 -10.75
N GLY A 137 -17.47 -18.98 -10.60
CA GLY A 137 -17.46 -17.81 -9.69
C GLY A 137 -17.51 -18.16 -8.21
N TYR A 138 -16.89 -19.26 -7.80
CA TYR A 138 -16.77 -19.63 -6.39
C TYR A 138 -16.03 -18.55 -5.59
N THR A 139 -16.45 -18.38 -4.34
CA THR A 139 -15.69 -17.61 -3.35
C THR A 139 -14.84 -18.54 -2.49
N ALA A 140 -13.85 -18.01 -1.76
CA ALA A 140 -13.07 -18.79 -0.82
C ALA A 140 -13.94 -19.43 0.28
N ALA A 141 -15.06 -18.78 0.66
CA ALA A 141 -16.02 -19.32 1.59
C ALA A 141 -16.79 -20.51 1.01
N ASP A 142 -17.13 -20.47 -0.29
CA ASP A 142 -17.76 -21.58 -0.98
C ASP A 142 -16.82 -22.78 -1.08
N LEU A 143 -15.55 -22.57 -1.42
CA LEU A 143 -14.53 -23.63 -1.43
C LEU A 143 -14.35 -24.28 -0.06
N THR A 144 -14.29 -23.48 1.00
CA THR A 144 -14.21 -24.00 2.38
C THR A 144 -15.44 -24.83 2.73
N LYS A 145 -16.63 -24.39 2.29
CA LYS A 145 -17.87 -25.12 2.52
C LYS A 145 -17.91 -26.43 1.72
N ILE A 146 -17.52 -26.41 0.45
CA ILE A 146 -17.40 -27.60 -0.40
C ILE A 146 -16.48 -28.62 0.26
N LEU A 147 -15.30 -28.19 0.71
CA LEU A 147 -14.33 -29.04 1.35
C LEU A 147 -14.89 -29.72 2.61
N LYS A 148 -15.65 -28.98 3.41
CA LYS A 148 -16.23 -29.48 4.66
C LYS A 148 -17.47 -30.36 4.45
N ASP A 149 -18.35 -30.00 3.52
CA ASP A 149 -19.68 -30.62 3.41
C ASP A 149 -19.70 -31.81 2.43
N ASN A 150 -18.79 -31.81 1.44
CA ASN A 150 -18.82 -32.79 0.35
C ASN A 150 -17.80 -33.92 0.50
N TYR A 151 -16.87 -33.80 1.45
CA TYR A 151 -15.78 -34.77 1.62
C TYR A 151 -15.69 -35.28 3.06
N PRO A 152 -15.20 -36.52 3.27
CA PRO A 152 -15.18 -37.16 4.59
C PRO A 152 -13.92 -36.80 5.41
N PHE A 153 -13.00 -36.04 4.87
CA PHE A 153 -11.76 -35.66 5.55
C PHE A 153 -11.80 -34.24 6.10
N GLU A 154 -11.05 -34.04 7.16
CA GLU A 154 -10.92 -32.74 7.82
C GLU A 154 -9.62 -32.07 7.37
N VAL A 155 -9.74 -30.82 6.90
CA VAL A 155 -8.60 -29.99 6.53
C VAL A 155 -8.50 -28.82 7.49
N THR A 156 -7.32 -28.63 8.05
CA THR A 156 -7.04 -27.56 9.01
C THR A 156 -5.83 -26.77 8.56
N PHE A 157 -5.99 -25.45 8.56
CA PHE A 157 -4.89 -24.51 8.35
C PHE A 157 -4.63 -23.77 9.66
N THR A 158 -3.39 -23.76 10.11
CA THR A 158 -2.99 -23.05 11.31
C THR A 158 -1.75 -22.22 11.07
N SER A 159 -1.62 -21.15 11.82
CA SER A 159 -0.44 -20.30 11.86
C SER A 159 0.11 -20.27 13.28
N SER A 160 1.42 -20.30 13.44
CA SER A 160 2.06 -20.18 14.76
C SER A 160 1.85 -18.80 15.40
N ALA A 161 1.52 -17.79 14.60
CA ALA A 161 1.13 -16.45 15.03
C ALA A 161 0.23 -15.76 13.99
N ASP A 162 -0.60 -14.80 14.43
CA ASP A 162 -1.46 -14.00 13.57
C ASP A 162 -0.69 -12.85 12.86
N GLU A 163 0.48 -12.52 13.38
CA GLU A 163 1.38 -11.50 12.84
C GLU A 163 2.80 -12.04 12.76
N VAL A 164 3.53 -11.59 11.74
CA VAL A 164 4.95 -11.85 11.58
C VAL A 164 5.70 -10.53 11.67
N ASP A 165 6.69 -10.48 12.55
CA ASP A 165 7.50 -9.30 12.75
C ASP A 165 8.28 -8.93 11.48
N GLY A 166 8.55 -7.64 11.29
CA GLY A 166 9.44 -7.18 10.24
C GLY A 166 10.90 -7.57 10.48
N ASN A 167 11.75 -7.26 9.53
CA ASN A 167 13.21 -7.45 9.61
C ASN A 167 13.63 -8.92 9.81
N GLY A 168 13.01 -9.84 9.11
CA GLY A 168 13.35 -11.26 9.13
C GLY A 168 12.58 -12.10 10.15
N GLY A 169 11.47 -11.57 10.69
CA GLY A 169 10.55 -12.37 11.51
C GLY A 169 10.02 -13.58 10.75
N ARG A 170 9.73 -14.66 11.47
CA ARG A 170 9.24 -15.93 10.91
C ARG A 170 7.97 -16.39 11.59
N VAL A 171 7.10 -17.00 10.81
CA VAL A 171 5.88 -17.65 11.23
C VAL A 171 5.75 -18.97 10.47
N ASP A 172 5.40 -20.03 11.16
CA ASP A 172 5.16 -21.34 10.56
C ASP A 172 3.67 -21.48 10.24
N LEU A 173 3.39 -21.86 9.00
CA LEU A 173 2.07 -22.16 8.47
C LEU A 173 1.96 -23.66 8.34
N SER A 174 0.99 -24.26 9.01
CA SER A 174 0.77 -25.70 8.96
C SER A 174 -0.55 -26.02 8.28
N PHE A 175 -0.48 -26.94 7.34
CA PHE A 175 -1.60 -27.59 6.69
C PHE A 175 -1.70 -29.02 7.22
N LYS A 176 -2.88 -29.41 7.65
CA LYS A 176 -3.12 -30.75 8.17
C LYS A 176 -4.37 -31.34 7.56
N VAL A 177 -4.27 -32.58 7.10
CA VAL A 177 -5.38 -33.38 6.61
C VAL A 177 -5.49 -34.66 7.42
N VAL A 178 -6.71 -34.99 7.79
CA VAL A 178 -7.07 -36.23 8.48
C VAL A 178 -8.32 -36.78 7.82
N TRP A 179 -8.29 -38.06 7.52
CA TRP A 179 -9.50 -38.82 7.21
C TRP A 179 -9.76 -39.79 8.37
N PRO A 180 -10.65 -39.45 9.32
CA PRO A 180 -10.96 -40.33 10.44
C PRO A 180 -11.60 -41.64 9.93
N TYR A 181 -11.36 -42.73 10.62
CA TYR A 181 -11.96 -44.01 10.25
C TYR A 181 -13.49 -43.97 10.23
N GLU A 182 -14.06 -43.20 11.13
CA GLU A 182 -15.48 -42.84 11.17
C GLU A 182 -15.60 -41.31 11.07
N SER A 183 -15.88 -40.80 9.86
CA SER A 183 -16.06 -39.36 9.65
C SER A 183 -17.42 -38.88 10.17
N GLY A 184 -18.31 -39.81 10.52
CA GLY A 184 -19.72 -39.52 10.83
C GLY A 184 -20.62 -39.38 9.58
N ASN A 185 -20.07 -39.68 8.41
CA ASN A 185 -20.82 -39.68 7.15
C ASN A 185 -20.51 -40.91 6.30
N ASP A 186 -21.13 -42.04 6.67
CA ASP A 186 -20.90 -43.36 6.05
C ASP A 186 -21.07 -43.35 4.51
N ALA A 187 -21.94 -42.47 4.00
CA ALA A 187 -22.19 -42.37 2.56
C ALA A 187 -20.99 -41.76 1.84
N LEU A 188 -20.35 -40.74 2.43
CA LEU A 188 -19.15 -40.11 1.88
C LEU A 188 -17.95 -41.04 2.06
N ASP A 189 -17.79 -41.66 3.23
CA ASP A 189 -16.72 -42.61 3.50
C ASP A 189 -16.75 -43.79 2.50
N THR A 190 -17.94 -44.33 2.22
CA THR A 190 -18.11 -45.39 1.22
C THR A 190 -17.82 -44.89 -0.19
N LYS A 191 -18.38 -43.75 -0.55
CA LYS A 191 -18.20 -43.16 -1.91
C LYS A 191 -16.71 -42.94 -2.20
N TYR A 192 -16.02 -42.25 -1.32
CA TYR A 192 -14.64 -41.85 -1.55
C TYR A 192 -13.62 -42.93 -1.24
N GLY A 193 -13.90 -43.79 -0.26
CA GLY A 193 -13.07 -44.97 0.01
C GLY A 193 -13.03 -46.00 -1.11
N GLN A 194 -13.98 -45.94 -2.08
CA GLN A 194 -13.96 -46.76 -3.29
C GLN A 194 -13.18 -46.10 -4.45
N LEU A 195 -12.91 -44.80 -4.34
CA LEU A 195 -12.21 -44.00 -5.34
C LEU A 195 -10.74 -43.76 -4.98
N ALA A 196 -10.40 -43.87 -3.69
CA ALA A 196 -9.04 -43.82 -3.17
C ALA A 196 -8.36 -45.21 -3.35
#